data_deed7833e03058c20f424dee16cec301
#
_entry.id   deed7833e03058c20f424dee16cec301
#
_cell.length_a   1.000
_cell.length_b   1.000
_cell.length_c   1.000
_cell.angle_alpha   90.00
_cell.angle_beta   90.00
_cell.angle_gamma   90.00
#
_symmetry.space_group_name_H-M   'P 1'
#
loop_
_entity.id
_entity.type
_entity.pdbx_description
1 polymer ?
#
loop_
_entity_poly.entity_id
_entity_poly.type
_entity_poly.pdbx_seq_one_letter_code
_entity_poly.pdbx_strand_id
1 'polypeptide(L)'
;MSDSAQAVHERRAANTDDWLHGVCREFSDATGWMLKFLRDSGQHQNGFDRRELDWCWHEDISDGHRRVGAFHLDVPGIHPPKLSFESAHRLAGLLAAQTNQILRSRRQVKHQAAEIGALITTKETDDHDIRMQLRALMRASVCIPKFRGAALFVLSPDGRSLRFRMSHHVAENDTPSKRRQLASSPFDLEAFENGVSSVNADDSNSHFWLPEDMTTAVCVSVGNESGPIGTLWLYDRRQRDIDDKEIQLLQGFGNLIADTFERIVLNSERDERQKLVRELDVVASVTADSCDIAERFPGCDIAARNRSCCEVGGDLCDVVRLDKKRTMVMVGDGSGDSIPAAIVMTAARGALHACLEANSGQISSPDQMLSIVNRSLFHVTACQQFLTLIVGIYDQETEIFTYSNAGHPPPLHVRDGAVRSLESQGLLLGVVEAADYSCDSLPIGPGDFLVLFSDGIVEARNESQEMFRNDGIVAALEGHSDGTASEILENIWTRYEAHTGGRNLDDRTLVVLKGVAED
;
A
#
# COMPACT_ATOMS: atom_id res chain seq x y z
N MET A 1 -15.85 -6.25 42.51
CA MET A 1 -15.02 -6.96 41.53
C MET A 1 -15.09 -6.34 40.10
N SER A 2 -15.84 -5.27 39.88
CA SER A 2 -15.88 -4.51 38.61
C SER A 2 -14.84 -3.39 38.54
N ASP A 3 -14.36 -2.89 39.68
CA ASP A 3 -13.50 -1.70 39.72
C ASP A 3 -12.04 -1.94 39.25
N SER A 4 -11.48 -3.14 39.45
CA SER A 4 -10.08 -3.41 39.08
C SER A 4 -9.87 -3.62 37.57
N ALA A 5 -10.83 -4.25 36.89
CA ALA A 5 -10.77 -4.41 35.43
C ALA A 5 -10.97 -3.07 34.70
N GLN A 6 -11.79 -2.21 35.31
CA GLN A 6 -12.03 -0.86 34.82
C GLN A 6 -10.81 0.04 35.04
N ALA A 7 -10.14 -0.09 36.19
CA ALA A 7 -8.90 0.61 36.51
C ALA A 7 -7.72 0.25 35.59
N VAL A 8 -7.60 -1.02 35.20
CA VAL A 8 -6.55 -1.45 34.24
C VAL A 8 -6.84 -0.98 32.83
N HIS A 9 -8.12 -0.96 32.43
CA HIS A 9 -8.52 -0.38 31.15
C HIS A 9 -8.28 1.13 31.13
N GLU A 10 -8.50 1.79 32.26
CA GLU A 10 -8.24 3.21 32.47
C GLU A 10 -6.72 3.52 32.49
N ARG A 11 -5.87 2.68 33.11
CA ARG A 11 -4.40 2.86 33.14
C ARG A 11 -3.73 2.54 31.79
N ARG A 12 -4.18 1.52 31.05
CA ARG A 12 -3.73 1.28 29.67
C ARG A 12 -4.13 2.40 28.72
N ALA A 13 -5.29 2.95 28.98
CA ALA A 13 -5.75 4.15 28.35
C ALA A 13 -4.85 5.33 28.71
N ALA A 14 -4.44 5.45 29.97
CA ALA A 14 -3.55 6.49 30.47
C ALA A 14 -2.19 6.48 29.77
N ASN A 15 -1.58 5.33 29.51
CA ASN A 15 -0.26 5.26 28.85
C ASN A 15 -0.32 5.66 27.36
N THR A 16 -1.40 5.31 26.65
CA THR A 16 -1.62 5.81 25.28
C THR A 16 -2.03 7.28 25.30
N ASP A 17 -2.83 7.69 26.29
CA ASP A 17 -3.25 9.08 26.47
C ASP A 17 -2.06 9.96 26.87
N ASP A 18 -1.16 9.52 27.75
CA ASP A 18 0.05 10.23 28.13
C ASP A 18 0.98 10.48 26.92
N TRP A 19 1.13 9.47 26.07
CA TRP A 19 1.88 9.61 24.82
C TRP A 19 1.20 10.61 23.85
N LEU A 20 -0.13 10.50 23.64
CA LEU A 20 -0.88 11.42 22.81
C LEU A 20 -0.87 12.85 23.35
N HIS A 21 -0.96 13.01 24.68
CA HIS A 21 -0.81 14.32 25.30
C HIS A 21 0.60 14.87 25.21
N GLY A 22 1.63 13.99 25.23
CA GLY A 22 3.02 14.37 24.96
C GLY A 22 3.19 14.95 23.57
N VAL A 23 2.68 14.23 22.56
CA VAL A 23 2.67 14.67 21.15
C VAL A 23 1.96 16.03 20.97
N CYS A 24 0.81 16.22 21.64
CA CYS A 24 0.08 17.48 21.61
C CYS A 24 0.89 18.64 22.23
N ARG A 25 1.63 18.37 23.30
CA ARG A 25 2.48 19.37 23.97
C ARG A 25 3.63 19.78 23.08
N GLU A 26 4.37 18.83 22.51
CA GLU A 26 5.47 19.10 21.58
C GLU A 26 5.02 19.90 20.35
N PHE A 27 3.88 19.54 19.78
CA PHE A 27 3.28 20.31 18.69
C PHE A 27 2.98 21.75 19.11
N SER A 28 2.37 21.93 20.29
CA SER A 28 1.99 23.25 20.80
C SER A 28 3.22 24.12 21.07
N ASP A 29 4.28 23.54 21.65
CA ASP A 29 5.56 24.23 21.90
C ASP A 29 6.27 24.62 20.60
N ALA A 30 6.21 23.76 19.58
CA ALA A 30 6.85 24.00 18.30
C ALA A 30 6.13 25.07 17.46
N THR A 31 4.80 25.07 17.44
CA THR A 31 3.98 25.89 16.51
C THR A 31 3.40 27.15 17.15
N GLY A 32 3.21 27.15 18.48
CA GLY A 32 2.48 28.17 19.22
C GLY A 32 0.93 28.02 19.13
N TRP A 33 0.44 27.00 18.41
CA TRP A 33 -0.98 26.64 18.36
C TRP A 33 -1.29 25.55 19.39
N MET A 34 -2.45 25.62 20.04
CA MET A 34 -2.82 24.66 21.05
C MET A 34 -3.45 23.42 20.43
N LEU A 35 -2.73 22.29 20.43
CA LEU A 35 -3.25 20.97 20.04
C LEU A 35 -3.68 20.22 21.29
N LYS A 36 -4.89 19.67 21.29
CA LYS A 36 -5.44 18.86 22.39
C LYS A 36 -5.91 17.52 21.86
N PHE A 37 -5.73 16.47 22.66
CA PHE A 37 -6.33 15.17 22.43
C PHE A 37 -7.53 14.99 23.36
N LEU A 38 -8.70 14.68 22.80
CA LEU A 38 -9.92 14.35 23.53
C LEU A 38 -10.28 12.89 23.26
N ARG A 39 -10.33 12.11 24.33
CA ARG A 39 -10.64 10.69 24.27
C ARG A 39 -12.13 10.44 24.03
N ASP A 40 -12.45 9.38 23.26
CA ASP A 40 -13.82 8.88 23.10
C ASP A 40 -14.20 8.06 24.34
N SER A 41 -15.02 8.62 25.22
CA SER A 41 -15.41 8.01 26.52
C SER A 41 -16.42 6.87 26.40
N GLY A 42 -16.85 6.48 25.19
CA GLY A 42 -17.73 5.33 24.96
C GLY A 42 -19.15 5.43 25.57
N GLN A 43 -19.45 6.49 26.27
CA GLN A 43 -20.80 6.81 26.74
C GLN A 43 -21.40 7.81 25.76
N HIS A 44 -22.40 7.37 25.01
CA HIS A 44 -23.33 8.27 24.35
C HIS A 44 -24.07 9.11 25.41
N GLN A 45 -23.43 10.14 25.91
CA GLN A 45 -24.16 11.24 26.51
C GLN A 45 -24.65 12.13 25.37
N ASN A 46 -25.92 11.97 25.05
CA ASN A 46 -26.73 12.98 24.38
C ASN A 46 -26.51 14.29 25.13
N GLY A 47 -25.82 15.27 24.52
CA GLY A 47 -25.81 16.61 25.08
C GLY A 47 -24.49 17.36 25.08
N PHE A 48 -23.47 17.01 24.28
CA PHE A 48 -22.44 17.99 23.97
C PHE A 48 -22.99 18.94 22.88
N ASP A 49 -23.43 20.10 23.31
CA ASP A 49 -23.82 21.18 22.43
C ASP A 49 -22.61 21.62 21.61
N ARG A 50 -22.61 21.31 20.32
CA ARG A 50 -21.54 21.67 19.37
C ARG A 50 -21.32 23.19 19.25
N ARG A 51 -22.03 24.00 20.01
CA ARG A 51 -22.05 25.48 19.90
C ARG A 51 -21.12 26.20 20.88
N GLU A 52 -20.43 25.49 21.80
CA GLU A 52 -19.61 26.15 22.83
C GLU A 52 -18.11 25.88 22.73
N LEU A 53 -17.61 25.24 21.69
CA LEU A 53 -16.16 24.99 21.53
C LEU A 53 -15.64 25.75 20.33
N ASP A 54 -14.91 26.84 20.58
CA ASP A 54 -14.21 27.68 19.61
C ASP A 54 -12.95 27.01 19.02
N TRP A 55 -13.02 25.72 18.63
CA TRP A 55 -11.89 25.09 17.95
C TRP A 55 -11.89 25.38 16.45
N CYS A 56 -10.68 25.58 15.92
CA CYS A 56 -10.48 25.89 14.52
C CYS A 56 -10.53 24.64 13.62
N TRP A 57 -10.19 23.44 14.15
CA TRP A 57 -10.10 22.19 13.39
C TRP A 57 -10.10 20.97 14.32
N HIS A 58 -10.57 19.82 13.82
CA HIS A 58 -10.47 18.52 14.49
C HIS A 58 -10.26 17.39 13.50
N GLU A 59 -9.61 16.30 13.94
CA GLU A 59 -9.39 15.07 13.17
C GLU A 59 -9.50 13.85 14.08
N ASP A 60 -10.21 12.83 13.61
CA ASP A 60 -10.44 11.62 14.37
C ASP A 60 -9.18 10.74 14.44
N ILE A 61 -8.89 10.23 15.64
CA ILE A 61 -7.81 9.29 15.89
C ILE A 61 -8.40 7.90 16.10
N SER A 62 -7.96 6.92 15.27
CA SER A 62 -8.47 5.56 15.28
C SER A 62 -7.34 4.53 15.15
N ASP A 63 -7.56 3.33 15.70
CA ASP A 63 -6.65 2.18 15.55
C ASP A 63 -6.98 1.31 14.32
N GLY A 64 -7.84 1.83 13.42
CA GLY A 64 -8.32 1.13 12.22
C GLY A 64 -9.63 0.36 12.41
N HIS A 65 -10.07 0.11 13.66
CA HIS A 65 -11.35 -0.57 13.94
C HIS A 65 -12.27 0.23 14.86
N ARG A 66 -11.71 1.05 15.73
CA ARG A 66 -12.50 1.91 16.62
C ARG A 66 -11.85 3.27 16.72
N ARG A 67 -12.67 4.27 16.89
CA ARG A 67 -12.25 5.60 17.27
C ARG A 67 -11.65 5.57 18.67
N VAL A 68 -10.45 6.13 18.84
CA VAL A 68 -9.75 6.28 20.12
C VAL A 68 -10.08 7.62 20.74
N GLY A 69 -10.20 8.65 19.92
CA GLY A 69 -10.49 10.02 20.29
C GLY A 69 -10.36 10.94 19.09
N ALA A 70 -10.08 12.21 19.33
CA ALA A 70 -9.78 13.18 18.27
C ALA A 70 -8.73 14.21 18.70
N PHE A 71 -7.92 14.67 17.77
CA PHE A 71 -7.12 15.87 17.93
C PHE A 71 -7.96 17.11 17.61
N HIS A 72 -7.80 18.13 18.44
CA HIS A 72 -8.45 19.42 18.27
C HIS A 72 -7.39 20.52 18.26
N LEU A 73 -7.39 21.35 17.21
CA LEU A 73 -6.55 22.54 17.11
C LEU A 73 -7.39 23.75 17.55
N ASP A 74 -6.90 24.40 18.58
CA ASP A 74 -7.55 25.53 19.23
C ASP A 74 -6.82 26.84 18.91
N VAL A 75 -7.48 27.96 19.16
CA VAL A 75 -6.90 29.31 18.97
C VAL A 75 -5.62 29.44 19.79
N PRO A 76 -4.59 30.14 19.28
CA PRO A 76 -3.35 30.36 20.04
C PRO A 76 -3.62 31.00 21.40
N GLY A 77 -2.91 30.51 22.41
CA GLY A 77 -2.98 31.09 23.76
C GLY A 77 -2.36 32.50 23.83
N ILE A 78 -1.86 32.88 25.00
CA ILE A 78 -1.36 34.24 25.34
C ILE A 78 -0.19 34.70 24.45
N HIS A 79 0.51 33.82 23.74
CA HIS A 79 1.63 34.13 22.86
C HIS A 79 1.21 34.09 21.38
N PRO A 80 1.76 35.03 20.54
CA PRO A 80 1.49 35.00 19.11
C PRO A 80 2.00 33.68 18.50
N PRO A 81 1.25 33.04 17.58
CA PRO A 81 1.66 31.79 16.96
C PRO A 81 2.91 31.98 16.12
N LYS A 82 3.80 30.96 16.13
CA LYS A 82 5.01 30.93 15.31
C LYS A 82 4.74 30.61 13.84
N LEU A 83 3.57 29.99 13.56
CA LEU A 83 3.13 29.58 12.23
C LEU A 83 1.77 30.16 11.89
N SER A 84 1.47 30.30 10.59
CA SER A 84 0.12 30.64 10.12
C SER A 84 -0.85 29.49 10.44
N PHE A 85 -2.14 29.80 10.53
CA PHE A 85 -3.21 28.79 10.74
C PHE A 85 -3.12 27.68 9.70
N GLU A 86 -2.94 28.01 8.43
CA GLU A 86 -2.86 27.04 7.34
C GLU A 86 -1.70 26.07 7.50
N SER A 87 -0.52 26.59 7.90
CA SER A 87 0.65 25.74 8.16
C SER A 87 0.46 24.85 9.39
N ALA A 88 -0.12 25.38 10.48
CA ALA A 88 -0.41 24.61 11.69
C ALA A 88 -1.47 23.54 11.43
N HIS A 89 -2.49 23.86 10.65
CA HIS A 89 -3.54 22.94 10.23
C HIS A 89 -2.97 21.75 9.41
N ARG A 90 -2.12 22.04 8.41
CA ARG A 90 -1.46 20.98 7.61
C ARG A 90 -0.59 20.08 8.48
N LEU A 91 0.20 20.66 9.40
CA LEU A 91 1.04 19.88 10.31
C LEU A 91 0.21 19.03 11.28
N ALA A 92 -0.89 19.56 11.80
CA ALA A 92 -1.80 18.80 12.67
C ALA A 92 -2.47 17.62 11.91
N GLY A 93 -2.84 17.82 10.64
CA GLY A 93 -3.37 16.76 9.77
C GLY A 93 -2.32 15.66 9.50
N LEU A 94 -1.09 16.01 9.17
CA LEU A 94 0.01 15.05 9.01
C LEU A 94 0.28 14.28 10.31
N LEU A 95 0.29 14.97 11.45
CA LEU A 95 0.47 14.35 12.76
C LEU A 95 -0.67 13.36 13.08
N ALA A 96 -1.92 13.71 12.78
CA ALA A 96 -3.06 12.82 12.95
C ALA A 96 -2.94 11.59 12.06
N ALA A 97 -2.56 11.75 10.79
CA ALA A 97 -2.34 10.63 9.86
C ALA A 97 -1.24 9.69 10.35
N GLN A 98 -0.09 10.23 10.78
CA GLN A 98 1.01 9.43 11.35
C GLN A 98 0.58 8.71 12.64
N THR A 99 -0.14 9.40 13.52
CA THR A 99 -0.68 8.81 14.75
C THR A 99 -1.61 7.64 14.45
N ASN A 100 -2.52 7.80 13.49
CA ASN A 100 -3.41 6.74 13.03
C ASN A 100 -2.63 5.54 12.47
N GLN A 101 -1.58 5.79 11.69
CA GLN A 101 -0.71 4.75 11.15
C GLN A 101 0.02 3.98 12.26
N ILE A 102 0.60 4.68 13.25
CA ILE A 102 1.28 4.06 14.40
C ILE A 102 0.30 3.19 15.21
N LEU A 103 -0.90 3.68 15.48
CA LEU A 103 -1.91 2.92 16.24
C LEU A 103 -2.38 1.67 15.49
N ARG A 104 -2.55 1.76 14.15
CA ARG A 104 -2.87 0.61 13.29
C ARG A 104 -1.73 -0.42 13.31
N SER A 105 -0.48 0.00 13.12
CA SER A 105 0.69 -0.88 13.17
C SER A 105 0.83 -1.57 14.52
N ARG A 106 0.70 -0.85 15.64
CA ARG A 106 0.72 -1.44 17.00
C ARG A 106 -0.36 -2.51 17.19
N ARG A 107 -1.56 -2.29 16.65
CA ARG A 107 -2.64 -3.27 16.71
C ARG A 107 -2.35 -4.48 15.84
N GLN A 108 -1.83 -4.27 14.63
CA GLN A 108 -1.48 -5.34 13.70
C GLN A 108 -0.39 -6.25 14.27
N VAL A 109 0.67 -5.68 14.86
CA VAL A 109 1.72 -6.46 15.55
C VAL A 109 1.13 -7.32 16.67
N LYS A 110 0.20 -6.78 17.48
CA LYS A 110 -0.47 -7.56 18.54
C LYS A 110 -1.34 -8.69 17.98
N HIS A 111 -2.05 -8.44 16.90
CA HIS A 111 -2.88 -9.45 16.24
C HIS A 111 -2.01 -10.57 15.67
N GLN A 112 -0.96 -10.23 14.95
CA GLN A 112 -0.03 -11.17 14.35
C GLN A 112 0.76 -11.96 15.40
N ALA A 113 1.23 -11.34 16.49
CA ALA A 113 1.86 -12.04 17.59
C ALA A 113 0.94 -13.11 18.20
N ALA A 114 -0.36 -12.82 18.30
CA ALA A 114 -1.34 -13.78 18.77
C ALA A 114 -1.61 -14.91 17.76
N GLU A 115 -1.60 -14.62 16.46
CA GLU A 115 -1.73 -15.62 15.37
C GLU A 115 -0.50 -16.52 15.31
N ILE A 116 0.70 -15.96 15.35
CA ILE A 116 1.96 -16.71 15.39
C ILE A 116 2.02 -17.55 16.66
N GLY A 117 1.61 -17.00 17.79
CA GLY A 117 1.43 -17.77 19.02
C GLY A 117 0.46 -18.94 18.82
N ALA A 118 -0.55 -18.83 17.97
CA ALA A 118 -1.44 -19.95 17.61
C ALA A 118 -0.73 -20.97 16.70
N LEU A 119 0.04 -20.52 15.72
CA LEU A 119 0.78 -21.36 14.77
C LEU A 119 1.88 -22.19 15.47
N ILE A 120 2.55 -21.64 16.49
CA ILE A 120 3.56 -22.37 17.28
C ILE A 120 2.97 -23.61 17.96
N THR A 121 1.67 -23.63 18.20
CA THR A 121 0.95 -24.72 18.86
C THR A 121 0.45 -25.78 17.87
N THR A 122 0.27 -25.44 16.58
CA THR A 122 -0.15 -26.36 15.54
C THR A 122 1.05 -27.03 14.86
N LYS A 123 0.97 -28.34 14.60
CA LYS A 123 2.07 -29.23 14.20
C LYS A 123 2.65 -29.03 12.79
N GLU A 124 2.20 -28.06 11.99
CA GLU A 124 2.37 -28.12 10.53
C GLU A 124 3.00 -26.86 9.88
N THR A 125 3.96 -26.21 10.48
CA THR A 125 4.68 -25.14 9.76
C THR A 125 6.19 -25.32 9.81
N ASP A 126 6.83 -25.08 8.66
CA ASP A 126 8.26 -25.13 8.35
C ASP A 126 9.17 -24.18 9.17
N ASP A 127 8.67 -23.61 10.23
CA ASP A 127 9.35 -22.62 11.08
C ASP A 127 10.15 -23.30 12.21
N HIS A 128 10.95 -24.28 11.80
CA HIS A 128 11.81 -25.07 12.70
C HIS A 128 12.78 -24.16 13.50
N ASP A 129 13.27 -23.12 12.88
CA ASP A 129 14.28 -22.22 13.44
C ASP A 129 13.71 -21.36 14.58
N ILE A 130 12.50 -20.87 14.45
CA ILE A 130 11.81 -20.00 15.42
C ILE A 130 11.42 -20.77 16.67
N ARG A 131 10.84 -21.95 16.49
CA ARG A 131 10.53 -22.86 17.62
C ARG A 131 11.78 -23.23 18.39
N MET A 132 12.90 -23.42 17.70
CA MET A 132 14.19 -23.70 18.31
C MET A 132 14.70 -22.49 19.11
N GLN A 133 14.61 -21.28 18.59
CA GLN A 133 15.00 -20.06 19.29
C GLN A 133 14.16 -19.83 20.55
N LEU A 134 12.83 -19.92 20.46
CA LEU A 134 11.94 -19.78 21.63
C LEU A 134 12.19 -20.88 22.67
N ARG A 135 12.41 -22.14 22.24
CA ARG A 135 12.79 -23.23 23.16
C ARG A 135 14.13 -22.96 23.83
N ALA A 136 15.10 -22.41 23.10
CA ALA A 136 16.41 -22.05 23.66
C ALA A 136 16.27 -20.93 24.71
N LEU A 137 15.47 -19.90 24.44
CA LEU A 137 15.17 -18.83 25.40
C LEU A 137 14.42 -19.34 26.63
N MET A 138 13.41 -20.19 26.46
CA MET A 138 12.71 -20.86 27.56
C MET A 138 13.65 -21.69 28.43
N ARG A 139 14.53 -22.46 27.81
CA ARG A 139 15.56 -23.22 28.53
C ARG A 139 16.54 -22.32 29.27
N ALA A 140 17.01 -21.24 28.64
CA ALA A 140 17.93 -20.30 29.25
C ALA A 140 17.27 -19.56 30.45
N SER A 141 16.00 -19.17 30.33
CA SER A 141 15.24 -18.53 31.42
C SER A 141 15.05 -19.42 32.66
N VAL A 142 15.15 -20.73 32.49
CA VAL A 142 15.13 -21.71 33.61
C VAL A 142 16.54 -21.97 34.13
N CYS A 143 17.49 -22.26 33.25
CA CYS A 143 18.81 -22.75 33.65
C CYS A 143 19.72 -21.68 34.27
N ILE A 144 19.67 -20.42 33.75
CA ILE A 144 20.57 -19.36 34.22
C ILE A 144 20.19 -18.90 35.64
N PRO A 145 18.91 -18.48 35.91
CA PRO A 145 18.50 -18.13 37.26
C PRO A 145 18.18 -19.35 38.15
N LYS A 146 18.35 -20.57 37.64
CA LYS A 146 18.19 -21.86 38.36
C LYS A 146 16.75 -22.10 38.85
N PHE A 147 15.75 -21.77 38.06
CA PHE A 147 14.39 -22.23 38.26
C PHE A 147 14.20 -23.69 37.86
N ARG A 148 13.07 -24.29 38.19
CA ARG A 148 12.76 -25.69 37.87
C ARG A 148 11.98 -25.82 36.56
N GLY A 149 11.19 -24.83 36.21
CA GLY A 149 10.43 -24.87 34.98
C GLY A 149 9.91 -23.50 34.57
N ALA A 150 9.39 -23.42 33.37
CA ALA A 150 8.79 -22.20 32.83
C ALA A 150 7.57 -22.50 31.96
N ALA A 151 6.66 -21.55 31.88
CA ALA A 151 5.52 -21.55 30.96
C ALA A 151 5.31 -20.18 30.32
N LEU A 152 5.08 -20.17 29.02
CA LEU A 152 4.84 -18.95 28.23
C LEU A 152 3.36 -18.84 27.87
N PHE A 153 2.79 -17.69 28.16
CA PHE A 153 1.44 -17.32 27.78
C PHE A 153 1.46 -16.09 26.88
N VAL A 154 0.65 -16.11 25.83
CA VAL A 154 0.54 -15.00 24.88
C VAL A 154 -0.86 -14.41 24.95
N LEU A 155 -0.94 -13.10 24.87
CA LEU A 155 -2.17 -12.34 24.90
C LEU A 155 -3.00 -12.63 23.65
N SER A 156 -4.30 -12.87 23.83
CA SER A 156 -5.23 -13.02 22.68
C SER A 156 -5.39 -11.71 21.92
N PRO A 157 -5.80 -11.74 20.63
CA PRO A 157 -5.95 -10.54 19.80
C PRO A 157 -6.87 -9.48 20.40
N ASP A 158 -7.91 -9.92 21.12
CA ASP A 158 -8.85 -9.04 21.81
C ASP A 158 -8.28 -8.37 23.07
N GLY A 159 -7.08 -8.78 23.49
CA GLY A 159 -6.40 -8.29 24.69
C GLY A 159 -7.05 -8.70 26.02
N ARG A 160 -8.01 -9.63 26.01
CA ARG A 160 -8.80 -10.00 27.19
C ARG A 160 -8.36 -11.27 27.87
N SER A 161 -7.65 -12.16 27.17
CA SER A 161 -7.20 -13.43 27.73
C SER A 161 -5.78 -13.77 27.37
N LEU A 162 -5.11 -14.51 28.24
CA LEU A 162 -3.81 -15.12 27.99
C LEU A 162 -4.02 -16.59 27.62
N ARG A 163 -3.30 -17.05 26.59
CA ARG A 163 -3.33 -18.44 26.14
C ARG A 163 -1.96 -19.08 26.31
N PHE A 164 -1.93 -20.25 26.91
CA PHE A 164 -0.74 -21.07 26.99
C PHE A 164 -0.16 -21.36 25.59
N ARG A 165 1.15 -21.30 25.45
CA ARG A 165 1.86 -21.57 24.21
C ARG A 165 2.88 -22.68 24.31
N MET A 166 3.73 -22.62 25.30
CA MET A 166 4.75 -23.63 25.53
C MET A 166 5.21 -23.66 26.97
N SER A 167 5.83 -24.78 27.36
CA SER A 167 6.48 -24.92 28.67
C SER A 167 7.84 -25.58 28.52
N HIS A 168 8.67 -25.43 29.54
CA HIS A 168 9.94 -26.11 29.71
C HIS A 168 9.98 -26.68 31.13
N HIS A 169 10.21 -28.00 31.26
CA HIS A 169 10.23 -28.75 32.53
C HIS A 169 8.97 -28.66 33.40
N VAL A 170 7.86 -28.21 32.85
CA VAL A 170 6.53 -28.28 33.45
C VAL A 170 5.67 -29.10 32.50
N ALA A 171 5.00 -30.13 32.98
CA ALA A 171 4.12 -30.90 32.12
C ALA A 171 2.94 -30.03 31.66
N GLU A 172 2.51 -30.20 30.44
CA GLU A 172 1.45 -29.39 29.84
C GLU A 172 0.13 -29.53 30.63
N ASN A 173 -0.10 -30.69 31.22
CA ASN A 173 -1.28 -30.97 32.04
C ASN A 173 -1.17 -30.38 33.46
N ASP A 174 0.06 -30.12 33.94
CA ASP A 174 0.33 -29.54 35.25
C ASP A 174 0.40 -28.00 35.19
N THR A 175 0.31 -27.42 33.98
CA THR A 175 0.30 -25.97 33.81
C THR A 175 -1.06 -25.42 34.23
N PRO A 176 -1.13 -24.56 35.26
CA PRO A 176 -2.40 -24.02 35.74
C PRO A 176 -3.09 -23.22 34.64
N SER A 177 -4.32 -23.58 34.33
CA SER A 177 -5.23 -22.87 33.42
C SER A 177 -4.64 -22.48 32.08
N LYS A 178 -4.78 -23.33 31.04
CA LYS A 178 -4.29 -23.08 29.66
C LYS A 178 -4.86 -21.81 29.00
N ARG A 179 -5.97 -21.31 29.50
CA ARG A 179 -6.57 -20.04 29.08
C ARG A 179 -6.99 -19.26 30.34
N ARG A 180 -6.46 -18.06 30.50
CA ARG A 180 -6.73 -17.20 31.64
C ARG A 180 -7.38 -15.91 31.17
N GLN A 181 -8.49 -15.53 31.82
CA GLN A 181 -9.04 -14.20 31.61
C GLN A 181 -8.15 -13.18 32.32
N LEU A 182 -7.65 -12.19 31.61
CA LEU A 182 -6.72 -11.21 32.17
C LEU A 182 -7.33 -10.47 33.36
N ALA A 183 -8.63 -10.14 33.31
CA ALA A 183 -9.33 -9.47 34.41
C ALA A 183 -9.38 -10.27 35.73
N SER A 184 -9.22 -11.60 35.67
CA SER A 184 -9.18 -12.47 36.85
C SER A 184 -7.79 -13.06 37.14
N SER A 185 -6.74 -12.49 36.51
CA SER A 185 -5.34 -12.92 36.64
C SER A 185 -4.49 -11.82 37.31
N PRO A 186 -4.54 -11.64 38.64
CA PRO A 186 -3.89 -10.52 39.30
C PRO A 186 -2.38 -10.48 39.09
N PHE A 187 -1.70 -11.62 39.11
CA PHE A 187 -0.24 -11.68 38.91
C PHE A 187 0.19 -11.38 37.48
N ASP A 188 -0.60 -11.82 36.48
CA ASP A 188 -0.35 -11.43 35.08
C ASP A 188 -0.59 -9.92 34.87
N LEU A 189 -1.60 -9.34 35.54
CA LEU A 189 -1.86 -7.91 35.49
C LEU A 189 -0.74 -7.10 36.15
N GLU A 190 -0.33 -7.52 37.36
CA GLU A 190 0.78 -6.88 38.06
C GLU A 190 2.09 -6.96 37.27
N ALA A 191 2.38 -8.11 36.64
CA ALA A 191 3.54 -8.24 35.75
C ALA A 191 3.44 -7.29 34.56
N PHE A 192 2.26 -7.04 34.00
CA PHE A 192 2.08 -6.06 32.92
C PHE A 192 2.25 -4.61 33.39
N GLU A 193 1.94 -4.30 34.66
CA GLU A 193 2.07 -2.97 35.23
C GLU A 193 3.50 -2.68 35.70
N ASN A 194 4.09 -3.64 36.43
CA ASN A 194 5.35 -3.45 37.14
C ASN A 194 6.53 -4.21 36.48
N GLY A 195 6.26 -4.96 35.40
CA GLY A 195 7.25 -5.78 34.71
C GLY A 195 7.43 -7.18 35.32
N VAL A 196 7.12 -7.36 36.60
CA VAL A 196 7.25 -8.63 37.35
C VAL A 196 6.22 -8.72 38.45
N SER A 197 5.78 -9.94 38.77
CA SER A 197 5.05 -10.28 39.98
C SER A 197 5.50 -11.64 40.50
N SER A 198 5.22 -11.97 41.75
CA SER A 198 5.57 -13.26 42.34
C SER A 198 4.44 -13.81 43.20
N VAL A 199 4.38 -15.14 43.32
CA VAL A 199 3.43 -15.87 44.17
C VAL A 199 4.16 -16.99 44.87
N ASN A 200 3.91 -17.12 46.20
CA ASN A 200 4.41 -18.17 47.07
C ASN A 200 3.29 -19.08 47.53
N ALA A 201 3.64 -20.29 47.95
CA ALA A 201 2.66 -21.29 48.42
C ALA A 201 1.82 -20.82 49.61
N ASP A 202 2.35 -19.89 50.40
CA ASP A 202 1.68 -19.31 51.57
C ASP A 202 0.65 -18.23 51.18
N ASP A 203 0.64 -17.77 49.93
CA ASP A 203 -0.29 -16.76 49.46
C ASP A 203 -1.70 -17.34 49.28
N SER A 204 -2.70 -16.51 49.57
CA SER A 204 -4.10 -16.89 49.41
C SER A 204 -4.39 -17.29 47.94
N ASN A 205 -4.94 -18.50 47.72
CA ASN A 205 -5.26 -19.04 46.42
C ASN A 205 -4.06 -19.36 45.51
N SER A 206 -2.87 -19.54 46.10
CA SER A 206 -1.64 -19.90 45.35
C SER A 206 -1.79 -21.15 44.48
N HIS A 207 -2.60 -22.13 44.91
CA HIS A 207 -2.88 -23.38 44.18
C HIS A 207 -3.49 -23.20 42.79
N PHE A 208 -4.06 -22.03 42.47
CA PHE A 208 -4.53 -21.72 41.11
C PHE A 208 -3.40 -21.28 40.17
N TRP A 209 -2.22 -20.97 40.72
CA TRP A 209 -1.12 -20.36 39.98
C TRP A 209 0.15 -21.23 39.98
N LEU A 210 0.27 -22.10 40.95
CA LEU A 210 1.40 -23.00 41.13
C LEU A 210 1.07 -24.40 40.58
N PRO A 211 1.92 -25.00 39.73
CA PRO A 211 1.87 -26.44 39.43
C PRO A 211 2.07 -27.29 40.69
N GLU A 212 1.65 -28.58 40.65
CA GLU A 212 1.94 -29.53 41.71
C GLU A 212 3.45 -29.56 42.01
N ASP A 213 3.82 -29.67 43.26
CA ASP A 213 5.20 -29.67 43.79
C ASP A 213 5.98 -28.34 43.61
N MET A 214 5.38 -27.25 43.21
CA MET A 214 6.02 -25.92 43.16
C MET A 214 5.58 -25.05 44.34
N THR A 215 6.53 -24.31 44.90
CA THR A 215 6.28 -23.45 46.08
C THR A 215 6.39 -21.95 45.77
N THR A 216 7.08 -21.61 44.67
CA THR A 216 7.23 -20.22 44.25
C THR A 216 7.06 -20.13 42.72
N ALA A 217 6.38 -19.09 42.26
CA ALA A 217 6.43 -18.71 40.88
C ALA A 217 6.68 -17.20 40.71
N VAL A 218 7.38 -16.86 39.65
CA VAL A 218 7.62 -15.49 39.19
C VAL A 218 7.00 -15.32 37.84
N CYS A 219 6.16 -14.32 37.69
CA CYS A 219 5.54 -13.93 36.43
C CYS A 219 6.23 -12.68 35.91
N VAL A 220 6.73 -12.74 34.69
CA VAL A 220 7.45 -11.64 34.04
C VAL A 220 6.67 -11.22 32.81
N SER A 221 6.56 -9.92 32.59
CA SER A 221 5.99 -9.36 31.36
C SER A 221 6.86 -9.72 30.15
N VAL A 222 6.24 -10.26 29.12
CA VAL A 222 6.83 -10.41 27.79
C VAL A 222 6.31 -9.25 26.94
N GLY A 223 7.17 -8.30 26.64
CA GLY A 223 6.77 -7.09 25.92
C GLY A 223 7.98 -6.21 25.58
N ASN A 224 7.72 -5.18 24.81
CA ASN A 224 8.69 -4.15 24.42
C ASN A 224 8.02 -2.76 24.51
N GLU A 225 8.63 -1.75 23.91
CA GLU A 225 8.09 -0.37 23.86
C GLU A 225 6.67 -0.30 23.25
N SER A 226 6.30 -1.24 22.38
CA SER A 226 4.97 -1.36 21.77
C SER A 226 3.91 -1.90 22.74
N GLY A 227 4.35 -2.41 23.91
CA GLY A 227 3.54 -2.90 25.02
C GLY A 227 3.61 -4.42 25.23
N PRO A 228 2.94 -4.95 26.25
CA PRO A 228 2.99 -6.36 26.60
C PRO A 228 2.26 -7.21 25.56
N ILE A 229 2.89 -8.32 25.18
CA ILE A 229 2.34 -9.34 24.28
C ILE A 229 2.04 -10.65 25.01
N GLY A 230 2.53 -10.83 26.23
CA GLY A 230 2.32 -12.04 27.00
C GLY A 230 2.99 -12.02 28.35
N THR A 231 3.03 -13.18 29.03
CA THR A 231 3.73 -13.40 30.30
C THR A 231 4.55 -14.68 30.27
N LEU A 232 5.72 -14.61 30.90
CA LEU A 232 6.61 -15.75 31.18
C LEU A 232 6.53 -16.08 32.64
N TRP A 233 6.06 -17.29 32.95
CA TRP A 233 6.00 -17.82 34.30
C TRP A 233 7.18 -18.74 34.54
N LEU A 234 7.90 -18.53 35.67
CA LEU A 234 9.03 -19.34 36.10
C LEU A 234 8.68 -19.96 37.47
N TYR A 235 8.93 -21.25 37.62
CA TYR A 235 8.50 -22.04 38.78
C TYR A 235 9.69 -22.62 39.52
N ASP A 236 9.64 -22.63 40.87
CA ASP A 236 10.62 -23.29 41.72
C ASP A 236 9.93 -24.10 42.84
N ARG A 237 10.60 -25.18 43.29
CA ARG A 237 10.19 -25.99 44.43
C ARG A 237 10.64 -25.43 45.79
N ARG A 238 11.41 -24.36 45.78
CA ARG A 238 11.91 -23.68 46.95
C ARG A 238 11.28 -22.31 47.07
N GLN A 239 10.94 -21.91 48.27
CA GLN A 239 10.61 -20.53 48.51
C GLN A 239 11.85 -19.67 48.21
N ARG A 240 11.68 -18.63 47.43
CA ARG A 240 12.75 -17.75 46.97
C ARG A 240 12.37 -16.30 47.20
N ASP A 241 13.33 -15.57 47.76
CA ASP A 241 13.32 -14.11 47.70
C ASP A 241 14.11 -13.70 46.45
N ILE A 242 13.48 -12.95 45.58
CA ILE A 242 14.05 -12.54 44.28
C ILE A 242 14.63 -11.15 44.41
N ASP A 243 15.92 -11.01 44.19
CA ASP A 243 16.59 -9.72 44.27
C ASP A 243 16.41 -8.88 42.99
N ASP A 244 16.74 -7.59 43.03
CA ASP A 244 16.58 -6.65 41.92
C ASP A 244 17.41 -7.08 40.68
N LYS A 245 18.55 -7.73 40.88
CA LYS A 245 19.41 -8.21 39.76
C LYS A 245 18.76 -9.39 39.06
N GLU A 246 18.14 -10.27 39.83
CA GLU A 246 17.42 -11.42 39.30
C GLU A 246 16.16 -10.94 38.55
N ILE A 247 15.43 -9.95 39.08
CA ILE A 247 14.31 -9.30 38.40
C ILE A 247 14.76 -8.72 37.06
N GLN A 248 15.84 -7.96 37.00
CA GLN A 248 16.37 -7.39 35.75
C GLN A 248 16.74 -8.47 34.74
N LEU A 249 17.35 -9.57 35.20
CA LEU A 249 17.69 -10.72 34.34
C LEU A 249 16.43 -11.35 33.75
N LEU A 250 15.41 -11.56 34.58
CA LEU A 250 14.15 -12.18 34.16
C LEU A 250 13.37 -11.27 33.18
N GLN A 251 13.33 -9.98 33.42
CA GLN A 251 12.76 -8.99 32.49
C GLN A 251 13.52 -8.99 31.17
N GLY A 252 14.86 -9.15 31.20
CA GLY A 252 15.67 -9.32 29.99
C GLY A 252 15.24 -10.52 29.15
N PHE A 253 14.89 -11.66 29.76
CA PHE A 253 14.31 -12.80 29.04
C PHE A 253 12.93 -12.48 28.44
N GLY A 254 12.09 -11.78 29.18
CA GLY A 254 10.79 -11.32 28.67
C GLY A 254 10.93 -10.47 27.42
N ASN A 255 11.86 -9.51 27.43
CA ASN A 255 12.15 -8.65 26.29
C ASN A 255 12.72 -9.43 25.10
N LEU A 256 13.68 -10.35 25.33
CA LEU A 256 14.24 -11.19 24.26
C LEU A 256 13.19 -12.10 23.60
N ILE A 257 12.24 -12.61 24.37
CA ILE A 257 11.11 -13.37 23.82
C ILE A 257 10.23 -12.44 22.99
N ALA A 258 9.94 -11.23 23.47
CA ALA A 258 9.15 -10.25 22.75
C ALA A 258 9.81 -9.84 21.41
N ASP A 259 11.10 -9.54 21.41
CA ASP A 259 11.89 -9.22 20.22
C ASP A 259 11.91 -10.36 19.21
N THR A 260 11.92 -11.62 19.71
CA THR A 260 11.82 -12.79 18.84
C THR A 260 10.46 -12.84 18.14
N PHE A 261 9.37 -12.57 18.85
CA PHE A 261 8.03 -12.47 18.25
C PHE A 261 7.94 -11.34 17.23
N GLU A 262 8.49 -10.18 17.52
CA GLU A 262 8.47 -9.04 16.61
C GLU A 262 9.23 -9.34 15.31
N ARG A 263 10.42 -9.95 15.41
CA ARG A 263 11.18 -10.38 14.20
C ARG A 263 10.42 -11.39 13.35
N ILE A 264 9.65 -12.29 13.98
CA ILE A 264 8.82 -13.26 13.26
C ILE A 264 7.75 -12.52 12.44
N VAL A 265 7.05 -11.59 13.08
CA VAL A 265 6.01 -10.77 12.43
C VAL A 265 6.59 -10.05 11.22
N LEU A 266 7.70 -9.33 11.41
CA LEU A 266 8.35 -8.56 10.34
C LEU A 266 8.87 -9.45 9.20
N ASN A 267 9.40 -10.63 9.50
CA ASN A 267 9.84 -11.57 8.47
C ASN A 267 8.65 -12.15 7.69
N SER A 268 7.56 -12.51 8.38
CA SER A 268 6.34 -13.00 7.71
C SER A 268 5.74 -11.96 6.78
N GLU A 269 5.64 -10.70 7.22
CA GLU A 269 5.18 -9.59 6.37
C GLU A 269 6.09 -9.36 5.16
N ARG A 270 7.40 -9.49 5.38
CA ARG A 270 8.39 -9.37 4.30
C ARG A 270 8.25 -10.49 3.28
N ASP A 271 8.06 -11.74 3.75
CA ASP A 271 7.91 -12.91 2.88
C ASP A 271 6.60 -12.85 2.09
N GLU A 272 5.49 -12.44 2.72
CA GLU A 272 4.21 -12.20 2.04
C GLU A 272 4.34 -11.09 0.99
N ARG A 273 4.99 -9.99 1.35
CA ARG A 273 5.25 -8.89 0.41
C ARG A 273 6.13 -9.35 -0.76
N GLN A 274 7.19 -10.13 -0.49
CA GLN A 274 8.05 -10.66 -1.55
C GLN A 274 7.32 -11.66 -2.45
N LYS A 275 6.40 -12.46 -1.88
CA LYS A 275 5.56 -13.35 -2.67
C LYS A 275 4.64 -12.56 -3.59
N LEU A 276 3.98 -11.53 -3.06
CA LEU A 276 3.13 -10.64 -3.85
C LEU A 276 3.92 -9.94 -4.97
N VAL A 277 5.11 -9.41 -4.67
CA VAL A 277 6.00 -8.81 -5.69
C VAL A 277 6.35 -9.82 -6.78
N ARG A 278 6.69 -11.08 -6.44
CA ARG A 278 6.96 -12.12 -7.46
C ARG A 278 5.73 -12.45 -8.31
N GLU A 279 4.54 -12.49 -7.70
CA GLU A 279 3.29 -12.70 -8.44
C GLU A 279 3.03 -11.53 -9.39
N LEU A 280 3.31 -10.30 -8.96
CA LEU A 280 3.26 -9.09 -9.79
C LEU A 280 4.30 -9.12 -10.92
N ASP A 281 5.54 -9.55 -10.65
CA ASP A 281 6.59 -9.71 -11.67
C ASP A 281 6.17 -10.69 -12.77
N VAL A 282 5.45 -11.77 -12.41
CA VAL A 282 4.91 -12.72 -13.41
C VAL A 282 3.83 -12.04 -14.25
N VAL A 283 2.91 -11.31 -13.65
CA VAL A 283 1.89 -10.54 -14.37
C VAL A 283 2.57 -9.51 -15.25
N ALA A 284 3.51 -8.74 -14.71
CA ALA A 284 4.31 -7.76 -15.45
C ALA A 284 5.01 -8.41 -16.65
N SER A 285 5.60 -9.60 -16.51
CA SER A 285 6.28 -10.29 -17.62
C SER A 285 5.33 -10.73 -18.75
N VAL A 286 4.07 -10.97 -18.44
CA VAL A 286 3.01 -11.32 -19.41
C VAL A 286 2.44 -10.08 -20.09
N THR A 287 2.40 -8.96 -19.37
CA THR A 287 1.85 -7.68 -19.85
C THR A 287 2.92 -6.72 -20.38
N ALA A 288 4.18 -6.92 -19.97
CA ALA A 288 5.31 -6.09 -20.39
C ALA A 288 5.72 -6.40 -21.84
N ASP A 289 5.02 -5.80 -22.77
CA ASP A 289 5.68 -5.39 -23.99
C ASP A 289 6.14 -3.94 -23.79
N SER A 290 7.42 -3.77 -23.46
CA SER A 290 8.05 -2.48 -23.67
C SER A 290 8.00 -2.19 -25.16
N CYS A 291 7.09 -1.35 -25.58
CA CYS A 291 7.01 -0.88 -26.96
C CYS A 291 8.16 0.12 -27.22
N ASP A 292 9.38 -0.41 -27.22
CA ASP A 292 10.55 0.34 -27.70
C ASP A 292 10.78 -0.05 -29.14
N ILE A 293 10.14 0.67 -30.05
CA ILE A 293 10.21 0.44 -31.50
C ILE A 293 10.94 1.63 -32.12
N ALA A 294 11.86 1.34 -33.04
CA ALA A 294 12.50 2.31 -33.91
C ALA A 294 12.79 1.60 -35.25
N GLU A 295 11.73 1.42 -36.06
CA GLU A 295 11.79 0.59 -37.26
C GLU A 295 11.05 1.23 -38.43
N ARG A 296 11.52 0.91 -39.66
CA ARG A 296 10.81 1.22 -40.89
C ARG A 296 9.72 0.20 -41.20
N PHE A 297 8.53 0.70 -41.39
CA PHE A 297 7.36 -0.01 -41.86
C PHE A 297 7.02 0.39 -43.30
N PRO A 298 6.08 -0.30 -43.95
CA PRO A 298 5.68 0.08 -45.31
C PRO A 298 5.26 1.55 -45.40
N GLY A 299 6.00 2.37 -46.13
CA GLY A 299 5.74 3.80 -46.37
C GLY A 299 5.89 4.73 -45.17
N CYS A 300 6.29 4.24 -44.01
CA CYS A 300 6.47 5.07 -42.82
C CYS A 300 7.64 4.63 -41.95
N ASP A 301 8.18 5.57 -41.19
CA ASP A 301 9.15 5.36 -40.11
C ASP A 301 8.42 5.52 -38.79
N ILE A 302 8.53 4.54 -37.89
CA ILE A 302 7.82 4.54 -36.60
C ILE A 302 8.82 4.42 -35.45
N ALA A 303 8.67 5.31 -34.50
CA ALA A 303 9.33 5.21 -33.19
C ALA A 303 8.26 5.23 -32.12
N ALA A 304 8.40 4.32 -31.17
CA ALA A 304 7.49 4.22 -30.01
C ALA A 304 8.30 3.97 -28.75
N ARG A 305 7.83 4.55 -27.64
CA ARG A 305 8.38 4.33 -26.31
C ARG A 305 7.25 4.29 -25.29
N ASN A 306 7.24 3.22 -24.50
CA ASN A 306 6.34 3.06 -23.36
C ASN A 306 7.17 2.85 -22.09
N ARG A 307 6.81 3.55 -21.00
CA ARG A 307 7.44 3.42 -19.69
C ARG A 307 6.36 3.46 -18.61
N SER A 308 6.22 2.35 -17.91
CA SER A 308 5.32 2.27 -16.77
C SER A 308 5.86 3.01 -15.55
N CYS A 309 4.97 3.55 -14.74
CA CYS A 309 5.30 4.18 -13.46
C CYS A 309 5.44 3.16 -12.33
N CYS A 310 4.81 2.00 -12.45
CA CYS A 310 4.75 0.91 -11.46
C CYS A 310 5.31 -0.39 -12.05
N GLU A 311 5.26 -1.47 -11.26
CA GLU A 311 5.67 -2.82 -11.68
C GLU A 311 4.86 -3.33 -12.89
N VAL A 312 3.61 -2.88 -13.01
CA VAL A 312 2.70 -3.25 -14.11
C VAL A 312 2.06 -1.98 -14.66
N GLY A 313 2.17 -1.76 -15.97
CA GLY A 313 1.60 -0.58 -16.65
C GLY A 313 0.15 -0.79 -17.09
N GLY A 314 -0.61 0.30 -17.09
CA GLY A 314 -1.96 0.39 -17.65
C GLY A 314 -2.01 0.83 -19.10
N ASP A 315 -0.91 1.39 -19.63
CA ASP A 315 -0.83 1.85 -21.01
C ASP A 315 -0.69 0.68 -21.99
N LEU A 316 -1.42 0.76 -23.10
CA LEU A 316 -1.30 -0.10 -24.28
C LEU A 316 -0.56 0.65 -25.38
N CYS A 317 0.51 0.05 -25.90
CA CYS A 317 1.17 0.49 -27.11
C CYS A 317 1.48 -0.72 -27.98
N ASP A 318 1.03 -0.72 -29.23
CA ASP A 318 1.37 -1.80 -30.15
C ASP A 318 1.45 -1.28 -31.58
N VAL A 319 2.37 -1.85 -32.35
CA VAL A 319 2.56 -1.54 -33.80
C VAL A 319 2.61 -2.86 -34.55
N VAL A 320 1.63 -3.09 -35.41
CA VAL A 320 1.45 -4.36 -36.09
C VAL A 320 1.51 -4.17 -37.61
N ARG A 321 2.39 -4.89 -38.30
CA ARG A 321 2.39 -4.98 -39.74
C ARG A 321 1.23 -5.88 -40.17
N LEU A 322 0.17 -5.31 -40.75
CA LEU A 322 -1.02 -6.04 -41.19
C LEU A 322 -0.75 -6.85 -42.48
N ASP A 323 -0.01 -6.24 -43.40
CA ASP A 323 0.42 -6.87 -44.65
C ASP A 323 1.64 -6.14 -45.25
N LYS A 324 1.89 -6.30 -46.54
CA LYS A 324 3.02 -5.67 -47.23
C LYS A 324 2.90 -4.15 -47.38
N LYS A 325 1.71 -3.58 -47.18
CA LYS A 325 1.38 -2.18 -47.47
C LYS A 325 0.79 -1.43 -46.31
N ARG A 326 0.22 -2.15 -45.30
CA ARG A 326 -0.53 -1.55 -44.22
C ARG A 326 0.10 -1.85 -42.86
N THR A 327 0.15 -0.81 -42.05
CA THR A 327 0.65 -0.87 -40.68
C THR A 327 -0.41 -0.30 -39.76
N MET A 328 -0.71 -1.02 -38.68
CA MET A 328 -1.60 -0.59 -37.61
C MET A 328 -0.79 -0.08 -36.44
N VAL A 329 -1.25 1.02 -35.86
CA VAL A 329 -0.73 1.59 -34.61
C VAL A 329 -1.87 1.72 -33.62
N MET A 330 -1.64 1.37 -32.34
CA MET A 330 -2.60 1.52 -31.30
C MET A 330 -1.93 2.06 -30.02
N VAL A 331 -2.62 3.02 -29.39
CA VAL A 331 -2.22 3.59 -28.10
C VAL A 331 -3.48 3.70 -27.26
N GLY A 332 -3.39 3.26 -26.01
CA GLY A 332 -4.52 3.28 -25.08
C GLY A 332 -4.05 3.38 -23.65
N ASP A 333 -4.98 3.70 -22.77
CA ASP A 333 -4.75 3.79 -21.33
C ASP A 333 -5.95 3.21 -20.58
N GLY A 334 -5.64 2.27 -19.68
CA GLY A 334 -6.62 1.54 -18.88
C GLY A 334 -6.90 2.23 -17.56
N SER A 335 -8.18 2.42 -17.23
CA SER A 335 -8.61 3.04 -15.98
C SER A 335 -8.12 2.28 -14.74
N GLY A 336 -7.59 3.00 -13.76
CA GLY A 336 -7.12 2.47 -12.47
C GLY A 336 -5.62 2.27 -12.43
N ASP A 337 -5.10 2.00 -11.22
CA ASP A 337 -3.68 1.85 -10.99
C ASP A 337 -3.26 0.37 -11.02
N SER A 338 -2.08 0.08 -11.58
CA SER A 338 -1.44 -1.25 -11.51
C SER A 338 -2.26 -2.39 -12.14
N ILE A 339 -2.59 -3.42 -11.35
CA ILE A 339 -3.19 -4.70 -11.82
C ILE A 339 -4.54 -4.52 -12.52
N PRO A 340 -5.52 -3.76 -12.00
CA PRO A 340 -6.80 -3.57 -12.68
C PRO A 340 -6.66 -3.01 -14.10
N ALA A 341 -5.82 -1.98 -14.27
CA ALA A 341 -5.54 -1.36 -15.57
C ALA A 341 -4.88 -2.37 -16.53
N ALA A 342 -3.87 -3.11 -16.06
CA ALA A 342 -3.18 -4.13 -16.84
C ALA A 342 -4.09 -5.28 -17.33
N ILE A 343 -5.08 -5.68 -16.52
CA ILE A 343 -6.07 -6.69 -16.92
C ILE A 343 -6.94 -6.16 -18.07
N VAL A 344 -7.44 -4.94 -17.96
CA VAL A 344 -8.25 -4.28 -19.00
C VAL A 344 -7.45 -4.13 -20.29
N MET A 345 -6.21 -3.65 -20.18
CA MET A 345 -5.29 -3.51 -21.31
C MET A 345 -5.01 -4.85 -21.98
N THR A 346 -4.68 -5.90 -21.21
CA THR A 346 -4.40 -7.25 -21.75
C THR A 346 -5.63 -7.83 -22.45
N ALA A 347 -6.83 -7.64 -21.89
CA ALA A 347 -8.08 -8.09 -22.50
C ALA A 347 -8.35 -7.36 -23.81
N ALA A 348 -8.14 -6.04 -23.85
CA ALA A 348 -8.29 -5.22 -25.05
C ALA A 348 -7.31 -5.65 -26.14
N ARG A 349 -6.02 -5.82 -25.80
CA ARG A 349 -4.98 -6.29 -26.71
C ARG A 349 -5.31 -7.68 -27.29
N GLY A 350 -5.71 -8.61 -26.42
CA GLY A 350 -6.12 -9.95 -26.86
C GLY A 350 -7.32 -9.91 -27.82
N ALA A 351 -8.30 -9.05 -27.56
CA ALA A 351 -9.44 -8.86 -28.45
C ALA A 351 -9.04 -8.26 -29.81
N LEU A 352 -8.14 -7.27 -29.81
CA LEU A 352 -7.60 -6.68 -31.07
C LEU A 352 -6.83 -7.70 -31.91
N HIS A 353 -5.90 -8.43 -31.29
CA HIS A 353 -5.15 -9.47 -32.00
C HIS A 353 -6.06 -10.59 -32.52
N ALA A 354 -7.07 -11.00 -31.75
CA ALA A 354 -8.07 -11.96 -32.21
C ALA A 354 -8.87 -11.46 -33.42
N CYS A 355 -9.17 -10.15 -33.50
CA CYS A 355 -9.83 -9.55 -34.67
C CYS A 355 -8.95 -9.62 -35.90
N LEU A 356 -7.64 -9.47 -35.76
CA LEU A 356 -6.68 -9.53 -36.88
C LEU A 356 -6.58 -10.96 -37.45
N GLU A 357 -6.53 -11.96 -36.57
CA GLU A 357 -6.42 -13.36 -36.96
C GLU A 357 -7.73 -13.94 -37.54
N ALA A 358 -8.90 -13.55 -36.97
CA ALA A 358 -10.20 -14.13 -37.34
C ALA A 358 -10.64 -13.75 -38.78
N ASN A 359 -10.18 -12.64 -39.32
CA ASN A 359 -10.71 -12.08 -40.56
C ASN A 359 -10.01 -12.54 -41.85
N SER A 360 -9.24 -13.64 -41.86
CA SER A 360 -8.75 -14.37 -43.06
C SER A 360 -8.47 -13.53 -44.30
N GLY A 361 -7.83 -12.34 -44.15
CA GLY A 361 -7.46 -11.45 -45.24
C GLY A 361 -8.36 -10.23 -45.47
N GLN A 362 -9.44 -10.08 -44.72
CA GLN A 362 -10.24 -8.85 -44.70
C GLN A 362 -9.99 -8.12 -43.37
N ILE A 363 -9.20 -7.05 -43.41
CA ILE A 363 -8.86 -6.25 -42.25
C ILE A 363 -10.10 -5.43 -41.87
N SER A 364 -10.57 -5.56 -40.61
CA SER A 364 -11.63 -4.72 -40.07
C SER A 364 -11.19 -3.26 -40.03
N SER A 365 -12.12 -2.34 -40.27
CA SER A 365 -11.83 -0.92 -40.09
C SER A 365 -11.63 -0.56 -38.59
N PRO A 366 -10.90 0.52 -38.25
CA PRO A 366 -10.63 0.91 -36.87
C PRO A 366 -11.86 1.04 -36.00
N ASP A 367 -12.99 1.56 -36.50
CA ASP A 367 -14.27 1.68 -35.78
C ASP A 367 -14.89 0.32 -35.46
N GLN A 368 -14.80 -0.66 -36.40
CA GLN A 368 -15.25 -2.04 -36.15
C GLN A 368 -14.39 -2.72 -35.08
N MET A 369 -13.07 -2.49 -35.10
CA MET A 369 -12.16 -2.99 -34.08
C MET A 369 -12.54 -2.45 -32.71
N LEU A 370 -12.72 -1.12 -32.57
CA LEU A 370 -13.15 -0.52 -31.31
C LEU A 370 -14.49 -1.06 -30.85
N SER A 371 -15.45 -1.27 -31.75
CA SER A 371 -16.76 -1.85 -31.40
C SER A 371 -16.68 -3.28 -30.87
N ILE A 372 -15.76 -4.10 -31.39
CA ILE A 372 -15.50 -5.47 -30.91
C ILE A 372 -14.83 -5.44 -29.54
N VAL A 373 -13.79 -4.61 -29.37
CA VAL A 373 -13.08 -4.45 -28.10
C VAL A 373 -14.04 -3.93 -27.03
N ASN A 374 -14.86 -2.93 -27.35
CA ASN A 374 -15.85 -2.38 -26.42
C ASN A 374 -16.79 -3.45 -25.88
N ARG A 375 -17.39 -4.28 -26.75
CA ARG A 375 -18.27 -5.38 -26.33
C ARG A 375 -17.53 -6.41 -25.50
N SER A 376 -16.30 -6.78 -25.89
CA SER A 376 -15.46 -7.69 -25.10
C SER A 376 -15.22 -7.16 -23.70
N LEU A 377 -14.78 -5.91 -23.57
CA LEU A 377 -14.51 -5.29 -22.27
C LEU A 377 -15.78 -5.16 -21.43
N PHE A 378 -16.89 -4.72 -22.01
CA PHE A 378 -18.16 -4.57 -21.29
C PHE A 378 -18.62 -5.88 -20.60
N HIS A 379 -18.36 -7.04 -21.23
CA HIS A 379 -18.71 -8.34 -20.66
C HIS A 379 -17.68 -8.93 -19.70
N VAL A 380 -16.41 -8.53 -19.78
CA VAL A 380 -15.30 -9.14 -19.04
C VAL A 380 -14.90 -8.28 -17.83
N THR A 381 -15.09 -6.95 -17.89
CA THR A 381 -14.67 -6.05 -16.82
C THR A 381 -15.81 -5.68 -15.88
N ALA A 382 -15.47 -5.26 -14.66
CA ALA A 382 -16.45 -4.71 -13.72
C ALA A 382 -16.90 -3.31 -14.17
N CYS A 383 -18.13 -2.92 -13.84
CA CYS A 383 -18.76 -1.65 -14.28
C CYS A 383 -18.00 -0.33 -13.98
N GLN A 384 -16.83 -0.40 -13.38
CA GLN A 384 -15.98 0.75 -13.03
C GLN A 384 -14.65 0.79 -13.80
N GLN A 385 -14.44 -0.17 -14.72
CA GLN A 385 -13.20 -0.25 -15.49
C GLN A 385 -13.49 0.09 -16.94
N PHE A 386 -12.70 0.98 -17.50
CA PHE A 386 -12.79 1.44 -18.88
C PHE A 386 -11.40 1.60 -19.48
N LEU A 387 -11.35 1.76 -20.79
CA LEU A 387 -10.13 1.97 -21.55
C LEU A 387 -10.32 3.15 -22.50
N THR A 388 -9.35 4.06 -22.55
CA THR A 388 -9.20 4.99 -23.67
C THR A 388 -8.34 4.31 -24.74
N LEU A 389 -8.71 4.39 -26.00
CA LEU A 389 -7.96 3.72 -27.06
C LEU A 389 -8.09 4.46 -28.39
N ILE A 390 -6.97 4.67 -29.06
CA ILE A 390 -6.92 5.03 -30.46
C ILE A 390 -6.33 3.88 -31.26
N VAL A 391 -6.99 3.52 -32.36
CA VAL A 391 -6.52 2.56 -33.34
C VAL A 391 -6.45 3.25 -34.68
N GLY A 392 -5.29 3.16 -35.37
CA GLY A 392 -5.11 3.73 -36.68
C GLY A 392 -4.38 2.79 -37.62
N ILE A 393 -4.74 2.83 -38.90
CA ILE A 393 -4.13 2.05 -39.99
C ILE A 393 -3.56 3.00 -41.02
N TYR A 394 -2.26 2.93 -41.24
CA TYR A 394 -1.58 3.61 -42.34
C TYR A 394 -1.50 2.69 -43.53
N ASP A 395 -1.90 3.20 -44.70
CA ASP A 395 -1.81 2.52 -45.98
C ASP A 395 -0.81 3.24 -46.91
N GLN A 396 0.28 2.56 -47.24
CA GLN A 396 1.36 3.07 -48.07
C GLN A 396 0.91 3.44 -49.48
N GLU A 397 -0.06 2.69 -50.08
CA GLU A 397 -0.48 2.93 -51.48
C GLU A 397 -1.28 4.22 -51.62
N THR A 398 -2.06 4.54 -50.61
CA THR A 398 -2.92 5.74 -50.60
C THR A 398 -2.29 6.90 -49.84
N GLU A 399 -1.23 6.65 -49.06
CA GLU A 399 -0.63 7.59 -48.11
C GLU A 399 -1.67 8.14 -47.12
N ILE A 400 -2.67 7.31 -46.75
CA ILE A 400 -3.75 7.70 -45.83
C ILE A 400 -3.60 6.97 -44.52
N PHE A 401 -3.73 7.71 -43.44
CA PHE A 401 -3.92 7.19 -42.10
C PHE A 401 -5.40 7.26 -41.73
N THR A 402 -6.04 6.09 -41.58
CA THR A 402 -7.45 5.98 -41.14
C THR A 402 -7.46 5.55 -39.67
N TYR A 403 -8.19 6.27 -38.84
CA TYR A 403 -8.21 6.02 -37.37
C TYR A 403 -9.59 6.14 -36.79
N SER A 404 -9.76 5.54 -35.60
CA SER A 404 -10.91 5.70 -34.74
C SER A 404 -10.41 5.90 -33.31
N ASN A 405 -11.04 6.79 -32.55
CA ASN A 405 -10.60 7.20 -31.22
C ASN A 405 -11.75 7.05 -30.22
N ALA A 406 -11.53 6.25 -29.17
CA ALA A 406 -12.45 6.01 -28.07
C ALA A 406 -11.99 6.78 -26.81
N GLY A 407 -12.06 8.10 -26.84
CA GLY A 407 -11.78 8.97 -25.70
C GLY A 407 -10.30 9.10 -25.33
N HIS A 408 -9.38 8.64 -26.16
CA HIS A 408 -7.94 8.78 -25.93
C HIS A 408 -7.47 10.21 -26.26
N PRO A 409 -6.39 10.73 -25.61
CA PRO A 409 -5.84 12.03 -25.95
C PRO A 409 -5.65 12.21 -27.46
N PRO A 410 -6.12 13.34 -28.04
CA PRO A 410 -6.12 13.52 -29.47
C PRO A 410 -4.67 13.66 -30.01
N PRO A 411 -4.28 12.86 -31.03
CA PRO A 411 -2.96 12.94 -31.62
C PRO A 411 -2.67 14.31 -32.27
N LEU A 412 -1.41 14.64 -32.37
CA LEU A 412 -0.93 15.82 -33.09
C LEU A 412 -0.47 15.42 -34.49
N HIS A 413 -1.06 16.02 -35.51
CA HIS A 413 -0.61 15.93 -36.91
C HIS A 413 0.26 17.12 -37.25
N VAL A 414 1.44 16.86 -37.78
CA VAL A 414 2.39 17.88 -38.19
C VAL A 414 2.61 17.77 -39.69
N ARG A 415 2.34 18.88 -40.39
CA ARG A 415 2.49 19.02 -41.85
C ARG A 415 3.01 20.41 -42.20
N ASP A 416 4.06 20.50 -42.98
CA ASP A 416 4.67 21.78 -43.40
C ASP A 416 5.00 22.70 -42.21
N GLY A 417 5.37 22.13 -41.06
CA GLY A 417 5.64 22.86 -39.83
C GLY A 417 4.39 23.31 -39.06
N ALA A 418 3.19 23.11 -39.59
CA ALA A 418 1.93 23.38 -38.90
C ALA A 418 1.51 22.19 -38.06
N VAL A 419 1.16 22.42 -36.76
CA VAL A 419 0.68 21.39 -35.84
C VAL A 419 -0.84 21.52 -35.71
N ARG A 420 -1.55 20.41 -35.91
CA ARG A 420 -2.99 20.31 -35.73
C ARG A 420 -3.35 19.14 -34.81
N SER A 421 -4.17 19.38 -33.81
CA SER A 421 -4.76 18.32 -32.99
C SER A 421 -5.90 17.64 -33.74
N LEU A 422 -5.94 16.31 -33.71
CA LEU A 422 -7.06 15.51 -34.24
C LEU A 422 -8.12 15.37 -33.17
N GLU A 423 -9.39 15.67 -33.53
CA GLU A 423 -10.47 15.60 -32.55
C GLU A 423 -10.78 14.15 -32.17
N SER A 424 -11.10 13.93 -30.90
CA SER A 424 -11.60 12.65 -30.37
C SER A 424 -13.13 12.63 -30.46
N GLN A 425 -13.71 11.55 -31.00
CA GLN A 425 -15.16 11.50 -31.27
C GLN A 425 -15.88 10.31 -30.61
N GLY A 426 -15.18 9.42 -29.87
CA GLY A 426 -15.76 8.19 -29.32
C GLY A 426 -15.91 8.20 -27.80
N LEU A 427 -16.87 7.40 -27.31
CA LEU A 427 -16.98 7.06 -25.90
C LEU A 427 -15.86 6.12 -25.47
N LEU A 428 -15.49 6.17 -24.20
CA LEU A 428 -14.58 5.24 -23.55
C LEU A 428 -15.05 3.78 -23.73
N LEU A 429 -14.13 2.87 -23.96
CA LEU A 429 -14.43 1.45 -24.12
C LEU A 429 -14.82 0.80 -22.77
N GLY A 430 -15.80 -0.10 -22.81
CA GLY A 430 -16.26 -0.84 -21.65
C GLY A 430 -17.36 -0.15 -20.82
N VAL A 431 -17.73 1.10 -21.15
CA VAL A 431 -18.72 1.88 -20.35
C VAL A 431 -20.15 1.62 -20.84
N VAL A 432 -20.38 1.57 -22.14
CA VAL A 432 -21.68 1.35 -22.76
C VAL A 432 -21.58 0.23 -23.79
N GLU A 433 -22.39 -0.82 -23.64
CA GLU A 433 -22.32 -2.02 -24.49
C GLU A 433 -22.47 -1.71 -25.99
N ALA A 434 -23.44 -0.88 -26.35
CA ALA A 434 -23.76 -0.51 -27.72
C ALA A 434 -23.26 0.92 -28.03
N ALA A 435 -21.97 1.17 -27.82
CA ALA A 435 -21.34 2.41 -28.25
C ALA A 435 -20.99 2.35 -29.75
N ASP A 436 -21.29 3.44 -30.45
CA ASP A 436 -20.94 3.64 -31.85
C ASP A 436 -19.62 4.38 -31.96
N TYR A 437 -18.74 3.89 -32.85
CA TYR A 437 -17.46 4.51 -33.18
C TYR A 437 -17.45 4.88 -34.66
N SER A 438 -16.71 5.92 -35.02
CA SER A 438 -16.55 6.38 -36.40
C SER A 438 -15.07 6.42 -36.79
N CYS A 439 -14.80 6.30 -38.09
CA CYS A 439 -13.47 6.51 -38.62
C CYS A 439 -13.34 7.92 -39.23
N ASP A 440 -12.17 8.51 -38.96
CA ASP A 440 -11.66 9.66 -39.71
C ASP A 440 -10.41 9.26 -40.47
N SER A 441 -10.05 10.05 -41.49
CA SER A 441 -8.89 9.80 -42.32
C SER A 441 -8.15 11.09 -42.64
N LEU A 442 -6.81 10.99 -42.72
CA LEU A 442 -5.96 12.11 -43.10
C LEU A 442 -4.81 11.63 -43.96
N PRO A 443 -4.34 12.43 -44.92
CA PRO A 443 -3.16 12.10 -45.70
C PRO A 443 -1.88 12.33 -44.89
N ILE A 444 -0.95 11.37 -44.97
CA ILE A 444 0.40 11.44 -44.40
C ILE A 444 1.39 11.11 -45.50
N GLY A 445 1.84 12.16 -46.17
CA GLY A 445 2.87 12.06 -47.19
C GLY A 445 4.30 12.12 -46.63
N PRO A 446 5.32 11.99 -47.49
CA PRO A 446 6.69 12.10 -47.04
C PRO A 446 6.99 13.42 -46.31
N GLY A 447 7.50 13.33 -45.11
CA GLY A 447 7.79 14.47 -44.23
C GLY A 447 6.68 14.82 -43.25
N ASP A 448 5.43 14.45 -43.50
CA ASP A 448 4.34 14.58 -42.53
C ASP A 448 4.50 13.55 -41.42
N PHE A 449 4.04 13.86 -40.21
CA PHE A 449 4.06 12.89 -39.11
C PHE A 449 2.93 13.08 -38.11
N LEU A 450 2.66 12.00 -37.39
CA LEU A 450 1.73 11.96 -36.23
C LEU A 450 2.50 11.72 -34.96
N VAL A 451 2.04 12.38 -33.88
CA VAL A 451 2.48 12.13 -32.51
C VAL A 451 1.27 11.66 -31.70
N LEU A 452 1.29 10.38 -31.28
CA LEU A 452 0.30 9.80 -30.39
C LEU A 452 0.93 9.68 -29.00
N PHE A 453 0.14 9.89 -27.97
CA PHE A 453 0.65 9.91 -26.59
C PHE A 453 -0.46 9.62 -25.59
N SER A 454 -0.12 9.01 -24.43
CA SER A 454 -1.02 8.89 -23.30
C SER A 454 -1.07 10.18 -22.47
N ASP A 455 -2.04 10.27 -21.57
CA ASP A 455 -2.24 11.44 -20.70
C ASP A 455 -1.06 11.65 -19.74
N GLY A 456 -0.35 10.57 -19.31
CA GLY A 456 0.88 10.67 -18.52
C GLY A 456 2.00 11.50 -19.14
N ILE A 457 1.94 11.78 -20.46
CA ILE A 457 2.84 12.75 -21.12
C ILE A 457 2.33 14.18 -20.90
N VAL A 458 1.07 14.47 -21.24
CA VAL A 458 0.55 15.85 -21.30
C VAL A 458 0.09 16.38 -19.94
N GLU A 459 -0.30 15.50 -19.02
CA GLU A 459 -0.71 15.87 -17.66
C GLU A 459 0.44 15.91 -16.65
N ALA A 460 1.64 15.47 -17.05
CA ALA A 460 2.83 15.50 -16.22
C ALA A 460 3.14 16.91 -15.71
N ARG A 461 3.46 17.01 -14.42
CA ARG A 461 3.68 18.29 -13.73
C ARG A 461 5.13 18.53 -13.36
N ASN A 462 5.57 19.76 -13.52
CA ASN A 462 6.87 20.24 -13.04
C ASN A 462 6.83 20.54 -11.51
N GLU A 463 7.92 21.06 -10.95
CA GLU A 463 8.00 21.48 -9.54
C GLU A 463 7.01 22.59 -9.18
N SER A 464 6.67 23.44 -10.14
CA SER A 464 5.70 24.52 -9.99
C SER A 464 4.24 24.07 -10.19
N GLN A 465 4.00 22.75 -10.35
CA GLN A 465 2.67 22.16 -10.61
C GLN A 465 2.07 22.55 -11.99
N GLU A 466 2.88 23.01 -12.93
CA GLU A 466 2.45 23.31 -14.29
C GLU A 466 2.49 22.03 -15.15
N MET A 467 1.43 21.78 -15.89
CA MET A 467 1.33 20.61 -16.80
C MET A 467 2.18 20.82 -18.06
N PHE A 468 2.74 19.73 -18.61
CA PHE A 468 3.50 19.74 -19.86
C PHE A 468 2.65 20.14 -21.06
N ARG A 469 1.42 19.59 -21.15
CA ARG A 469 0.41 19.85 -22.20
C ARG A 469 0.92 19.62 -23.62
N ASN A 470 0.04 19.81 -24.59
CA ASN A 470 0.41 19.80 -26.01
C ASN A 470 1.45 20.88 -26.35
N ASP A 471 1.44 22.02 -25.64
CA ASP A 471 2.42 23.08 -25.86
C ASP A 471 3.86 22.62 -25.60
N GLY A 472 4.06 21.72 -24.64
CA GLY A 472 5.36 21.10 -24.36
C GLY A 472 5.85 20.24 -25.53
N ILE A 473 4.93 19.45 -26.14
CA ILE A 473 5.23 18.66 -27.31
C ILE A 473 5.55 19.58 -28.51
N VAL A 474 4.70 20.57 -28.79
CA VAL A 474 4.89 21.52 -29.88
C VAL A 474 6.24 22.25 -29.78
N ALA A 475 6.57 22.70 -28.56
CA ALA A 475 7.85 23.37 -28.32
C ALA A 475 9.08 22.44 -28.48
N ALA A 476 8.91 21.12 -28.36
CA ALA A 476 9.97 20.15 -28.63
C ALA A 476 10.17 19.92 -30.14
N LEU A 477 9.15 20.19 -30.94
CA LEU A 477 9.19 20.03 -32.39
C LEU A 477 9.80 21.23 -33.11
N GLU A 478 9.91 22.39 -32.45
CA GLU A 478 10.52 23.60 -33.02
C GLU A 478 11.96 23.35 -33.47
N GLY A 479 12.22 23.43 -34.79
CA GLY A 479 13.54 23.21 -35.41
C GLY A 479 13.99 21.76 -35.52
N HIS A 480 13.14 20.78 -35.20
CA HIS A 480 13.47 19.35 -35.18
C HIS A 480 12.49 18.46 -35.98
N SER A 481 11.62 19.04 -36.79
CA SER A 481 10.60 18.32 -37.54
C SER A 481 11.15 17.50 -38.72
N ASP A 482 12.35 17.80 -39.20
CA ASP A 482 12.97 17.13 -40.35
C ASP A 482 13.68 15.81 -40.02
N GLY A 483 13.86 15.51 -38.73
CA GLY A 483 14.53 14.29 -38.24
C GLY A 483 13.75 13.00 -38.56
N THR A 484 14.34 11.85 -38.25
CA THR A 484 13.69 10.54 -38.25
C THR A 484 12.62 10.49 -37.13
N ALA A 485 11.70 9.51 -37.19
CA ALA A 485 10.72 9.32 -36.15
C ALA A 485 11.38 9.16 -34.75
N SER A 486 12.54 8.47 -34.73
CA SER A 486 13.31 8.28 -33.48
C SER A 486 13.89 9.60 -32.96
N GLU A 487 14.43 10.45 -33.80
CA GLU A 487 14.97 11.75 -33.40
C GLU A 487 13.87 12.69 -32.91
N ILE A 488 12.71 12.68 -33.55
CA ILE A 488 11.55 13.45 -33.12
C ILE A 488 11.08 12.97 -31.73
N LEU A 489 10.96 11.65 -31.55
CA LEU A 489 10.58 11.05 -30.27
C LEU A 489 11.55 11.43 -29.14
N GLU A 490 12.87 11.32 -29.40
CA GLU A 490 13.90 11.67 -28.42
C GLU A 490 13.86 13.15 -28.03
N ASN A 491 13.58 14.05 -28.95
CA ASN A 491 13.46 15.48 -28.65
C ASN A 491 12.27 15.77 -27.74
N ILE A 492 11.11 15.13 -28.00
CA ILE A 492 9.93 15.25 -27.15
C ILE A 492 10.22 14.65 -25.76
N TRP A 493 10.80 13.46 -25.72
CA TRP A 493 11.10 12.75 -24.49
C TRP A 493 12.10 13.51 -23.60
N THR A 494 13.18 14.01 -24.17
CA THR A 494 14.19 14.82 -23.45
C THR A 494 13.58 16.08 -22.86
N ARG A 495 12.71 16.75 -23.61
CA ARG A 495 12.03 17.95 -23.10
C ARG A 495 11.03 17.61 -21.99
N TYR A 496 10.33 16.50 -22.11
CA TYR A 496 9.45 15.95 -21.08
C TYR A 496 10.22 15.64 -19.79
N GLU A 497 11.34 14.95 -19.86
CA GLU A 497 12.17 14.64 -18.69
C GLU A 497 12.74 15.90 -18.03
N ALA A 498 13.14 16.86 -18.81
CA ALA A 498 13.60 18.16 -18.30
C ALA A 498 12.47 18.93 -17.58
N HIS A 499 11.21 18.82 -18.07
CA HIS A 499 10.06 19.45 -17.45
C HIS A 499 9.69 18.78 -16.11
N THR A 500 9.68 17.45 -16.06
CA THR A 500 9.27 16.68 -14.88
C THR A 500 10.36 16.56 -13.82
N GLY A 501 11.63 16.81 -14.18
CA GLY A 501 12.76 16.57 -13.29
C GLY A 501 12.94 15.10 -12.92
N GLY A 502 12.51 14.17 -13.79
CA GLY A 502 12.61 12.73 -13.60
C GLY A 502 11.51 12.14 -12.67
N ARG A 503 10.48 12.90 -12.31
CA ARG A 503 9.34 12.39 -11.54
C ARG A 503 8.41 11.60 -12.46
N ASN A 504 8.06 10.40 -12.02
CA ASN A 504 7.17 9.50 -12.73
C ASN A 504 5.96 9.20 -11.84
N LEU A 505 4.83 9.79 -12.15
CA LEU A 505 3.59 9.63 -11.39
C LEU A 505 2.55 8.81 -12.15
N ASP A 506 2.75 8.61 -13.49
CA ASP A 506 1.84 7.90 -14.36
C ASP A 506 2.58 7.13 -15.45
N ASP A 507 1.90 6.20 -16.13
CA ASP A 507 2.40 5.52 -17.30
C ASP A 507 2.58 6.50 -18.46
N ARG A 508 3.55 6.26 -19.33
CA ARG A 508 3.96 7.23 -20.35
C ARG A 508 4.19 6.53 -21.66
N THR A 509 3.33 6.80 -22.60
CA THR A 509 3.43 6.28 -23.95
C THR A 509 3.58 7.42 -24.94
N LEU A 510 4.54 7.30 -25.86
CA LEU A 510 4.78 8.22 -26.95
C LEU A 510 5.07 7.43 -28.22
N VAL A 511 4.34 7.76 -29.30
CA VAL A 511 4.54 7.15 -30.62
C VAL A 511 4.63 8.25 -31.66
N VAL A 512 5.63 8.16 -32.53
CA VAL A 512 5.81 9.01 -33.71
C VAL A 512 5.71 8.13 -34.96
N LEU A 513 4.76 8.44 -35.83
CA LEU A 513 4.63 7.82 -37.16
C LEU A 513 4.93 8.89 -38.23
N LYS A 514 5.99 8.73 -39.02
CA LYS A 514 6.43 9.68 -40.05
C LYS A 514 6.33 9.04 -41.43
N GLY A 515 5.64 9.72 -42.35
CA GLY A 515 5.61 9.34 -43.76
C GLY A 515 7.00 9.45 -44.39
N VAL A 516 7.40 8.44 -45.16
CA VAL A 516 8.69 8.43 -45.88
C VAL A 516 8.46 8.11 -47.35
N ALA A 517 9.30 8.69 -48.24
CA ALA A 517 9.27 8.33 -49.65
C ALA A 517 9.67 6.86 -49.84
N GLU A 518 9.09 6.21 -50.84
CA GLU A 518 9.60 4.91 -51.32
C GLU A 518 11.04 5.07 -51.82
N ASP A 519 11.94 4.18 -51.40
CA ASP A 519 13.31 4.09 -51.89
C ASP A 519 13.35 3.49 -53.28
#